data_6124eb3614f73b8e76582abaca1c75c9
#
_entry.id   6124eb3614f73b8e76582abaca1c75c9
#
_cell.length_a   1.000
_cell.length_b   1.000
_cell.length_c   1.000
_cell.angle_alpha   90.00
_cell.angle_beta   90.00
_cell.angle_gamma   90.00
#
_symmetry.space_group_name_H-M   'P 1'
#
loop_
_entity.id
_entity.type
_entity.pdbx_description
1 polymer ?
#
loop_
_entity_poly.entity_id
_entity_poly.type
_entity_poly.pdbx_seq_one_letter_code
_entity_poly.pdbx_strand_id
1 'polypeptide(L)'
;KTMTGIDMVHVPYKGRATAIPDVLGGRVTMMFDNMPSSLALVREGKLRALGVTSAQRSPAAPEIPTIAESGLPGFDAVSWFALFAPAGTPKPIVDKWATEVRRVLKLPDVAKRLADNGLEPVGSTPEELAAYQRAEITKWAKVVKDSGAKAD
;
A
#
# COMPACT_ATOMS: atom_id res chain seq x y z
N LYS A 1 4.74 -9.03 13.55
CA LYS A 1 5.33 -10.12 14.37
C LYS A 1 6.85 -10.20 14.22
N THR A 2 7.40 -10.35 13.00
CA THR A 2 8.84 -10.58 12.76
C THR A 2 9.76 -9.49 13.35
N MET A 3 9.38 -8.23 13.34
CA MET A 3 10.17 -7.12 13.87
C MET A 3 9.96 -6.88 15.37
N THR A 4 8.81 -7.20 15.91
CA THR A 4 8.41 -6.81 17.27
C THR A 4 8.26 -7.98 18.24
N GLY A 5 8.17 -9.21 17.73
CA GLY A 5 7.86 -10.39 18.55
C GLY A 5 6.44 -10.43 19.14
N ILE A 6 5.60 -9.41 18.87
CA ILE A 6 4.23 -9.39 19.42
C ILE A 6 3.41 -10.55 18.88
N ASP A 7 2.57 -11.10 19.74
CA ASP A 7 1.61 -12.12 19.34
C ASP A 7 0.29 -11.48 18.91
N MET A 8 -0.15 -11.81 17.69
CA MET A 8 -1.42 -11.37 17.12
C MET A 8 -2.06 -12.52 16.36
N VAL A 9 -3.35 -12.74 16.62
CA VAL A 9 -4.12 -13.72 15.87
C VAL A 9 -4.55 -13.11 14.54
N HIS A 10 -4.19 -13.77 13.43
CA HIS A 10 -4.67 -13.40 12.10
C HIS A 10 -6.07 -13.96 11.88
N VAL A 11 -7.01 -13.09 11.54
CA VAL A 11 -8.38 -13.46 11.16
C VAL A 11 -8.53 -13.24 9.65
N PRO A 12 -8.56 -14.31 8.84
CA PRO A 12 -8.64 -14.20 7.38
C PRO A 12 -10.05 -13.80 6.94
N TYR A 13 -10.12 -12.94 5.92
CA TYR A 13 -11.35 -12.53 5.23
C TYR A 13 -11.18 -12.62 3.72
N LYS A 14 -12.25 -12.93 2.99
CA LYS A 14 -12.26 -12.96 1.51
C LYS A 14 -12.17 -11.56 0.86
N GLY A 15 -11.87 -10.55 1.64
CA GLY A 15 -11.68 -9.18 1.17
C GLY A 15 -12.15 -8.15 2.20
N ARG A 16 -11.79 -6.89 1.94
CA ARG A 16 -12.08 -5.76 2.83
C ARG A 16 -13.57 -5.62 3.15
N ALA A 17 -14.45 -5.78 2.16
CA ALA A 17 -15.89 -5.59 2.33
C ALA A 17 -16.49 -6.47 3.42
N THR A 18 -15.93 -7.67 3.63
CA THR A 18 -16.36 -8.60 4.67
C THR A 18 -15.69 -8.36 6.02
N ALA A 19 -14.50 -7.72 6.04
CA ALA A 19 -13.77 -7.43 7.27
C ALA A 19 -14.25 -6.15 7.98
N ILE A 20 -14.59 -5.11 7.22
CA ILE A 20 -14.96 -3.78 7.77
C ILE A 20 -16.11 -3.84 8.78
N PRO A 21 -17.21 -4.57 8.56
CA PRO A 21 -18.29 -4.66 9.57
C PRO A 21 -17.81 -5.21 10.91
N ASP A 22 -16.86 -6.13 10.90
CA ASP A 22 -16.34 -6.74 12.13
C ASP A 22 -15.37 -5.82 12.86
N VAL A 23 -14.61 -5.00 12.13
CA VAL A 23 -13.77 -3.95 12.73
C VAL A 23 -14.64 -2.85 13.33
N LEU A 24 -15.65 -2.36 12.61
CA LEU A 24 -16.58 -1.34 13.07
C LEU A 24 -17.43 -1.83 14.27
N GLY A 25 -17.76 -3.12 14.29
CA GLY A 25 -18.49 -3.76 15.39
C GLY A 25 -17.61 -4.20 16.57
N GLY A 26 -16.28 -3.93 16.53
CA GLY A 26 -15.35 -4.28 17.60
C GLY A 26 -15.02 -5.77 17.74
N ARG A 27 -15.46 -6.62 16.81
CA ARG A 27 -15.15 -8.06 16.80
C ARG A 27 -13.70 -8.33 16.38
N VAL A 28 -13.14 -7.45 15.57
CA VAL A 28 -11.71 -7.43 15.18
C VAL A 28 -11.10 -6.15 15.69
N THR A 29 -10.02 -6.27 16.44
CA THR A 29 -9.40 -5.14 17.16
C THR A 29 -8.75 -4.12 16.23
N MET A 30 -8.12 -4.59 15.13
CA MET A 30 -7.41 -3.72 14.18
C MET A 30 -7.30 -4.41 12.82
N MET A 31 -7.08 -3.59 11.79
CA MET A 31 -6.73 -4.08 10.47
C MET A 31 -5.68 -3.19 9.81
N PHE A 32 -4.92 -3.77 8.90
CA PHE A 32 -4.14 -3.02 7.92
C PHE A 32 -5.01 -2.84 6.67
N ASP A 33 -5.31 -1.60 6.31
CA ASP A 33 -6.15 -1.29 5.15
C ASP A 33 -5.49 -0.24 4.25
N ASN A 34 -5.86 -0.23 2.97
CA ASN A 34 -5.39 0.77 2.04
C ASN A 34 -6.07 2.13 2.33
N MET A 35 -5.28 3.19 2.33
CA MET A 35 -5.74 4.54 2.66
C MET A 35 -6.96 4.99 1.84
N PRO A 36 -7.05 4.76 0.50
CA PRO A 36 -8.22 5.16 -0.29
C PRO A 36 -9.53 4.63 0.26
N SER A 37 -9.50 3.49 0.91
CA SER A 37 -10.70 2.82 1.40
C SER A 37 -11.06 3.15 2.84
N SER A 38 -10.10 3.54 3.67
CA SER A 38 -10.32 3.77 5.12
C SER A 38 -10.33 5.24 5.51
N LEU A 39 -9.70 6.12 4.73
CA LEU A 39 -9.54 7.53 5.10
C LEU A 39 -10.88 8.25 5.34
N ALA A 40 -11.91 7.95 4.56
CA ALA A 40 -13.25 8.49 4.77
C ALA A 40 -13.81 8.09 6.14
N LEU A 41 -13.71 6.81 6.52
CA LEU A 41 -14.19 6.31 7.80
C LEU A 41 -13.40 6.90 9.00
N VAL A 42 -12.12 7.19 8.80
CA VAL A 42 -11.29 7.88 9.80
C VAL A 42 -11.75 9.32 9.96
N ARG A 43 -11.98 10.05 8.87
CA ARG A 43 -12.48 11.43 8.88
C ARG A 43 -13.88 11.56 9.48
N GLU A 44 -14.72 10.54 9.29
CA GLU A 44 -16.05 10.44 9.91
C GLU A 44 -16.00 10.00 11.40
N GLY A 45 -14.82 9.73 11.94
CA GLY A 45 -14.66 9.26 13.33
C GLY A 45 -15.13 7.83 13.58
N LYS A 46 -15.44 7.08 12.52
CA LYS A 46 -15.87 5.67 12.62
C LYS A 46 -14.71 4.70 12.83
N LEU A 47 -13.52 5.08 12.40
CA LEU A 47 -12.27 4.37 12.64
C LEU A 47 -11.23 5.33 13.23
N ARG A 48 -10.35 4.78 14.05
CA ARG A 48 -9.17 5.49 14.55
C ARG A 48 -7.95 5.02 13.77
N ALA A 49 -7.31 5.93 13.03
CA ALA A 49 -6.00 5.65 12.45
C ALA A 49 -4.93 5.63 13.54
N LEU A 50 -4.13 4.58 13.59
CA LEU A 50 -3.02 4.42 14.56
C LEU A 50 -1.68 4.82 13.96
N GLY A 51 -1.50 4.61 12.65
CA GLY A 51 -0.29 4.95 11.94
C GLY A 51 -0.37 4.56 10.47
N VAL A 52 0.45 5.20 9.65
CA VAL A 52 0.65 4.79 8.25
C VAL A 52 1.87 3.86 8.17
N THR A 53 1.82 2.94 7.22
CA THR A 53 2.83 1.90 7.04
C THR A 53 3.99 2.32 6.13
N SER A 54 3.90 3.50 5.53
CA SER A 54 4.95 4.10 4.71
C SER A 54 6.09 4.66 5.56
N ALA A 55 7.29 4.78 4.96
CA ALA A 55 8.47 5.37 5.61
C ALA A 55 8.28 6.84 5.99
N GLN A 56 7.39 7.55 5.28
CA GLN A 56 7.04 8.95 5.52
C GLN A 56 5.54 9.10 5.71
N ARG A 57 5.12 10.17 6.41
CA ARG A 57 3.69 10.48 6.54
C ARG A 57 3.06 10.76 5.19
N SER A 58 1.81 10.33 5.02
CA SER A 58 1.09 10.61 3.80
C SER A 58 0.67 12.08 3.72
N PRO A 59 0.88 12.76 2.59
CA PRO A 59 0.36 14.12 2.39
C PRO A 59 -1.17 14.23 2.48
N ALA A 60 -1.90 13.15 2.26
CA ALA A 60 -3.35 13.10 2.38
C ALA A 60 -3.85 13.09 3.83
N ALA A 61 -2.98 12.74 4.79
CA ALA A 61 -3.29 12.68 6.22
C ALA A 61 -1.99 12.90 7.05
N PRO A 62 -1.41 14.12 6.99
CA PRO A 62 -0.13 14.41 7.63
C PRO A 62 -0.18 14.35 9.16
N GLU A 63 -1.36 14.39 9.74
CA GLU A 63 -1.60 14.24 11.17
C GLU A 63 -1.40 12.81 11.67
N ILE A 64 -1.47 11.80 10.78
CA ILE A 64 -1.28 10.39 11.16
C ILE A 64 0.22 10.08 11.16
N PRO A 65 0.81 9.65 12.29
CA PRO A 65 2.23 9.31 12.36
C PRO A 65 2.54 8.05 11.55
N THR A 66 3.80 7.84 11.21
CA THR A 66 4.24 6.55 10.67
C THR A 66 4.42 5.51 11.79
N ILE A 67 4.36 4.23 11.44
CA ILE A 67 4.73 3.15 12.38
C ILE A 67 6.20 3.28 12.79
N ALA A 68 7.07 3.74 11.88
CA ALA A 68 8.48 3.99 12.18
C ALA A 68 8.67 5.07 13.26
N GLU A 69 7.94 6.19 13.18
CA GLU A 69 7.92 7.25 14.21
C GLU A 69 7.33 6.76 15.54
N SER A 70 6.44 5.78 15.49
CA SER A 70 5.73 5.24 16.66
C SER A 70 6.50 4.14 17.39
N GLY A 71 7.81 4.00 17.15
CA GLY A 71 8.68 3.12 17.91
C GLY A 71 9.17 1.88 17.16
N LEU A 72 8.99 1.82 15.84
CA LEU A 72 9.50 0.73 15.01
C LEU A 72 10.38 1.27 13.86
N PRO A 73 11.57 1.82 14.14
CA PRO A 73 12.45 2.41 13.15
C PRO A 73 12.73 1.46 11.98
N GLY A 74 12.70 1.99 10.75
CA GLY A 74 12.93 1.20 9.54
C GLY A 74 11.73 0.39 9.07
N PHE A 75 10.57 0.52 9.73
CA PHE A 75 9.35 -0.07 9.20
C PHE A 75 8.91 0.67 7.94
N ASP A 76 8.75 -0.08 6.86
CA ASP A 76 8.22 0.40 5.58
C ASP A 76 7.52 -0.76 4.85
N ALA A 77 6.20 -0.64 4.70
CA ALA A 77 5.37 -1.63 4.03
C ALA A 77 4.21 -0.91 3.32
N VAL A 78 4.36 -0.67 2.04
CA VAL A 78 3.34 0.02 1.23
C VAL A 78 2.74 -0.91 0.19
N SER A 79 1.45 -0.72 -0.07
CA SER A 79 0.82 -1.31 -1.25
C SER A 79 1.13 -0.44 -2.46
N TRP A 80 1.56 -1.05 -3.54
CA TRP A 80 1.86 -0.35 -4.79
C TRP A 80 1.08 -0.95 -5.95
N PHE A 81 0.78 -0.14 -6.94
CA PHE A 81 0.03 -0.51 -8.13
C PHE A 81 0.88 -0.26 -9.37
N ALA A 82 0.87 -1.19 -10.30
CA ALA A 82 1.63 -1.09 -11.53
C ALA A 82 0.84 -1.64 -12.72
N LEU A 83 1.21 -1.19 -13.92
CA LEU A 83 0.72 -1.75 -15.17
C LEU A 83 1.78 -2.70 -15.72
N PHE A 84 1.35 -3.87 -16.15
CA PHE A 84 2.19 -4.87 -16.78
C PHE A 84 1.65 -5.19 -18.18
N ALA A 85 2.56 -5.40 -19.12
CA ALA A 85 2.26 -5.92 -20.43
C ALA A 85 2.56 -7.42 -20.49
N PRO A 86 1.90 -8.20 -21.36
CA PRO A 86 2.26 -9.58 -21.60
C PRO A 86 3.73 -9.74 -21.96
N ALA A 87 4.34 -10.89 -21.59
CA ALA A 87 5.70 -11.18 -21.99
C ALA A 87 5.83 -11.21 -23.52
N GLY A 88 6.93 -10.64 -24.05
CA GLY A 88 7.15 -10.54 -25.48
C GLY A 88 6.48 -9.33 -26.16
N THR A 89 5.79 -8.47 -25.43
CA THR A 89 5.30 -7.19 -25.99
C THR A 89 6.47 -6.37 -26.52
N PRO A 90 6.43 -5.90 -27.80
CA PRO A 90 7.53 -5.14 -28.38
C PRO A 90 7.88 -3.89 -27.57
N LYS A 91 9.18 -3.66 -27.37
CA LYS A 91 9.68 -2.54 -26.56
C LYS A 91 9.09 -1.19 -26.93
N PRO A 92 8.92 -0.81 -28.22
CA PRO A 92 8.31 0.48 -28.57
C PRO A 92 6.88 0.65 -28.06
N ILE A 93 6.12 -0.44 -27.93
CA ILE A 93 4.75 -0.40 -27.37
C ILE A 93 4.82 -0.16 -25.86
N VAL A 94 5.70 -0.88 -25.15
CA VAL A 94 5.90 -0.68 -23.71
C VAL A 94 6.36 0.75 -23.40
N ASP A 95 7.32 1.28 -24.16
CA ASP A 95 7.84 2.63 -23.99
C ASP A 95 6.76 3.69 -24.24
N LYS A 96 5.91 3.49 -25.26
CA LYS A 96 4.78 4.39 -25.54
C LYS A 96 3.77 4.40 -24.39
N TRP A 97 3.39 3.22 -23.88
CA TRP A 97 2.51 3.11 -22.72
C TRP A 97 3.10 3.80 -21.48
N ALA A 98 4.35 3.52 -21.16
CA ALA A 98 5.02 4.13 -20.02
C ALA A 98 5.07 5.67 -20.14
N THR A 99 5.33 6.19 -21.34
CA THR A 99 5.35 7.63 -21.60
C THR A 99 3.98 8.26 -21.40
N GLU A 100 2.93 7.64 -21.94
CA GLU A 100 1.57 8.17 -21.82
C GLU A 100 1.04 8.08 -20.38
N VAL A 101 1.29 6.98 -19.66
CA VAL A 101 0.92 6.86 -18.25
C VAL A 101 1.60 7.95 -17.42
N ARG A 102 2.91 8.17 -17.61
CA ARG A 102 3.65 9.24 -16.92
C ARG A 102 3.11 10.63 -17.24
N ARG A 103 2.69 10.87 -18.49
CA ARG A 103 2.05 12.11 -18.89
C ARG A 103 0.70 12.30 -18.19
N VAL A 104 -0.14 11.25 -18.16
CA VAL A 104 -1.46 11.28 -17.52
C VAL A 104 -1.35 11.51 -16.02
N LEU A 105 -0.41 10.84 -15.34
CA LEU A 105 -0.19 11.02 -13.90
C LEU A 105 0.20 12.46 -13.51
N LYS A 106 0.72 13.25 -14.44
CA LYS A 106 1.08 14.67 -14.23
C LYS A 106 -0.08 15.64 -14.52
N LEU A 107 -1.21 15.18 -15.05
CA LEU A 107 -2.38 16.04 -15.27
C LEU A 107 -2.93 16.49 -13.90
N PRO A 108 -3.23 17.79 -13.72
CA PRO A 108 -3.62 18.33 -12.41
C PRO A 108 -4.86 17.68 -11.81
N ASP A 109 -5.85 17.36 -12.63
CA ASP A 109 -7.09 16.70 -12.23
C ASP A 109 -6.84 15.25 -11.80
N VAL A 110 -5.97 14.54 -12.52
CA VAL A 110 -5.57 13.16 -12.17
C VAL A 110 -4.74 13.16 -10.88
N ALA A 111 -3.73 14.00 -10.79
CA ALA A 111 -2.90 14.13 -9.61
C ALA A 111 -3.73 14.48 -8.36
N LYS A 112 -4.65 15.45 -8.50
CA LYS A 112 -5.56 15.81 -7.42
C LYS A 112 -6.44 14.63 -7.00
N ARG A 113 -7.04 13.91 -7.95
CA ARG A 113 -7.91 12.76 -7.66
C ARG A 113 -7.16 11.64 -6.96
N LEU A 114 -5.90 11.38 -7.34
CA LEU A 114 -5.06 10.40 -6.66
C LEU A 114 -4.75 10.85 -5.23
N ALA A 115 -4.33 12.10 -5.06
CA ALA A 115 -4.03 12.66 -3.75
C ALA A 115 -5.25 12.66 -2.80
N ASP A 116 -6.43 13.04 -3.27
CA ASP A 116 -7.68 13.01 -2.50
C ASP A 116 -8.00 11.61 -1.97
N ASN A 117 -7.52 10.57 -2.66
CA ASN A 117 -7.65 9.18 -2.26
C ASN A 117 -6.41 8.62 -1.53
N GLY A 118 -5.44 9.45 -1.18
CA GLY A 118 -4.24 9.00 -0.47
C GLY A 118 -3.29 8.15 -1.32
N LEU A 119 -3.35 8.31 -2.65
CA LEU A 119 -2.45 7.65 -3.59
C LEU A 119 -1.38 8.63 -4.06
N GLU A 120 -0.13 8.19 -4.07
CA GLU A 120 1.01 8.99 -4.54
C GLU A 120 1.45 8.51 -5.93
N PRO A 121 1.34 9.36 -6.97
CA PRO A 121 1.77 8.99 -8.31
C PRO A 121 3.29 8.97 -8.39
N VAL A 122 3.87 7.81 -8.69
CA VAL A 122 5.33 7.64 -8.87
C VAL A 122 5.72 7.88 -10.33
N GLY A 123 5.05 7.23 -11.28
CA GLY A 123 5.36 7.37 -12.70
C GLY A 123 6.74 6.86 -13.08
N SER A 124 7.14 5.70 -12.56
CA SER A 124 8.42 5.07 -12.85
C SER A 124 8.57 4.67 -14.32
N THR A 125 9.81 4.52 -14.77
CA THR A 125 10.14 3.86 -16.04
C THR A 125 9.97 2.34 -15.91
N PRO A 126 9.91 1.60 -17.02
CA PRO A 126 9.89 0.13 -16.98
C PRO A 126 11.09 -0.47 -16.24
N GLU A 127 12.27 0.12 -16.41
CA GLU A 127 13.51 -0.33 -15.77
C GLU A 127 13.50 -0.09 -14.26
N GLU A 128 13.03 1.09 -13.84
CA GLU A 128 12.86 1.46 -12.42
C GLU A 128 11.83 0.54 -11.75
N LEU A 129 10.68 0.28 -12.40
CA LEU A 129 9.68 -0.65 -11.88
C LEU A 129 10.25 -2.06 -11.74
N ALA A 130 11.01 -2.54 -12.74
CA ALA A 130 11.62 -3.85 -12.69
C ALA A 130 12.67 -3.97 -11.57
N ALA A 131 13.44 -2.93 -11.30
CA ALA A 131 14.38 -2.87 -10.19
C ALA A 131 13.66 -2.87 -8.83
N TYR A 132 12.62 -2.05 -8.70
CA TYR A 132 11.80 -1.98 -7.51
C TYR A 132 11.12 -3.32 -7.21
N GLN A 133 10.51 -3.96 -8.21
CA GLN A 133 9.86 -5.26 -8.07
C GLN A 133 10.84 -6.34 -7.57
N ARG A 134 12.08 -6.39 -8.11
CA ARG A 134 13.09 -7.34 -7.64
C ARG A 134 13.46 -7.11 -6.17
N ALA A 135 13.61 -5.86 -5.77
CA ALA A 135 13.90 -5.50 -4.39
C ALA A 135 12.76 -5.93 -3.45
N GLU A 136 11.50 -5.64 -3.82
CA GLU A 136 10.33 -6.04 -3.06
C GLU A 136 10.19 -7.57 -2.97
N ILE A 137 10.41 -8.31 -4.05
CA ILE A 137 10.41 -9.78 -4.02
C ILE A 137 11.43 -10.30 -3.00
N THR A 138 12.64 -9.75 -3.00
CA THR A 138 13.70 -10.15 -2.05
C THR A 138 13.31 -9.84 -0.61
N LYS A 139 12.82 -8.63 -0.35
CA LYS A 139 12.35 -8.17 0.95
C LYS A 139 11.23 -9.07 1.50
N TRP A 140 10.18 -9.27 0.70
CA TRP A 140 9.01 -10.02 1.13
C TRP A 140 9.22 -11.53 1.17
N ALA A 141 10.12 -12.11 0.38
CA ALA A 141 10.45 -13.53 0.47
C ALA A 141 10.89 -13.96 1.88
N LYS A 142 11.72 -13.11 2.52
CA LYS A 142 12.12 -13.35 3.92
C LYS A 142 10.93 -13.24 4.87
N VAL A 143 10.12 -12.20 4.74
CA VAL A 143 8.95 -11.96 5.62
C VAL A 143 7.93 -13.10 5.51
N VAL A 144 7.62 -13.54 4.28
CA VAL A 144 6.70 -14.66 4.04
C VAL A 144 7.23 -15.94 4.67
N LYS A 145 8.52 -16.24 4.49
CA LYS A 145 9.16 -17.42 5.10
C LYS A 145 9.08 -17.37 6.63
N ASP A 146 9.45 -16.25 7.23
CA ASP A 146 9.52 -16.09 8.68
C ASP A 146 8.13 -16.06 9.35
N SER A 147 7.11 -15.55 8.65
CA SER A 147 5.73 -15.46 9.14
C SER A 147 4.90 -16.72 8.89
N GLY A 148 5.35 -17.60 8.00
CA GLY A 148 4.57 -18.75 7.55
C GLY A 148 3.33 -18.39 6.73
N ALA A 149 3.23 -17.15 6.23
CA ALA A 149 2.10 -16.70 5.42
C ALA A 149 1.99 -17.52 4.13
N LYS A 150 0.75 -17.90 3.78
CA LYS A 150 0.43 -18.60 2.54
C LYS A 150 -0.61 -17.79 1.78
N ALA A 151 -0.53 -17.81 0.46
CA ALA A 151 -1.61 -17.34 -0.38
C ALA A 151 -2.70 -18.44 -0.42
N ASP A 152 -3.93 -18.07 -0.08
CA ASP A 152 -5.12 -18.93 -0.18
C ASP A 152 -5.61 -18.93 -1.63
#